data_61b35c930194790e122cb20ec929b917
#
_entry.id   61b35c930194790e122cb20ec929b917
#
_cell.length_a   1.000
_cell.length_b   1.000
_cell.length_c   1.000
_cell.angle_alpha   90.00
_cell.angle_beta   90.00
_cell.angle_gamma   90.00
#
_symmetry.space_group_name_H-M   'P 1'
#
loop_
_entity.id
_entity.type
_entity.pdbx_description
1 polymer ?
#
loop_
_entity_poly.entity_id
_entity_poly.type
_entity_poly.pdbx_seq_one_letter_code
_entity_poly.pdbx_strand_id
1 'polypeptide(L)'
;MTANPLVTLESVQLSQLSFFTIPNMLIQLTYASRTSSTLVPDDLKAILVASQRNNNRVGVTGALCLANGIFLQQLEGDRSAVSVLYHRILLDPRHRDPAILDFSEIPSRKFTQWSMGSLSSLESNRAIYLKYSRSASFDPYTMSPTTLRAFFDEIMHNAAWLA
;
A
#
# COMPACT_ATOMS: atom_id res chain seq x y z
N MET A 1 -12.09 -8.78 -61.03
CA MET A 1 -12.51 -7.71 -60.09
C MET A 1 -13.48 -8.34 -59.12
N THR A 2 -12.99 -8.78 -57.98
CA THR A 2 -13.80 -9.41 -56.95
C THR A 2 -13.79 -8.50 -55.74
N ALA A 3 -14.96 -7.97 -55.39
CA ALA A 3 -15.19 -7.09 -54.29
C ALA A 3 -14.99 -7.83 -52.96
N ASN A 4 -14.21 -7.22 -52.09
CA ASN A 4 -13.99 -7.65 -50.72
C ASN A 4 -15.24 -7.29 -49.89
N PRO A 5 -15.90 -8.21 -49.18
CA PRO A 5 -17.03 -7.86 -48.35
C PRO A 5 -16.49 -7.18 -47.08
N LEU A 6 -16.82 -5.92 -46.92
CA LEU A 6 -16.70 -5.19 -45.66
C LEU A 6 -17.53 -5.92 -44.60
N VAL A 7 -16.86 -6.49 -43.60
CA VAL A 7 -17.53 -6.98 -42.40
C VAL A 7 -18.05 -5.76 -41.67
N THR A 8 -19.32 -5.50 -41.80
CA THR A 8 -20.05 -4.53 -40.97
C THR A 8 -20.08 -5.04 -39.56
N LEU A 9 -19.42 -4.30 -38.66
CA LEU A 9 -19.55 -4.45 -37.22
C LEU A 9 -20.91 -3.92 -36.73
N GLU A 10 -21.99 -4.56 -37.21
CA GLU A 10 -23.33 -4.26 -36.70
C GLU A 10 -23.73 -5.24 -35.61
N SER A 11 -24.14 -4.65 -34.51
CA SER A 11 -24.87 -5.24 -33.40
C SER A 11 -24.16 -6.36 -32.61
N VAL A 12 -23.03 -6.03 -31.99
CA VAL A 12 -22.74 -6.64 -30.68
C VAL A 12 -23.78 -6.05 -29.72
N GLN A 13 -24.78 -6.84 -29.38
CA GLN A 13 -25.75 -6.48 -28.36
C GLN A 13 -25.02 -6.18 -27.06
N LEU A 14 -24.96 -4.90 -26.73
CA LEU A 14 -24.41 -4.38 -25.43
C LEU A 14 -25.12 -4.97 -24.20
N SER A 15 -26.19 -5.74 -24.40
CA SER A 15 -26.96 -6.42 -23.34
C SER A 15 -26.30 -7.70 -22.80
N GLN A 16 -25.21 -8.17 -23.38
CA GLN A 16 -24.46 -9.35 -22.91
C GLN A 16 -23.02 -9.06 -22.48
N LEU A 17 -22.64 -7.81 -22.36
CA LEU A 17 -21.54 -7.48 -21.46
C LEU A 17 -22.05 -7.75 -20.04
N SER A 18 -22.02 -9.01 -19.63
CA SER A 18 -21.89 -9.32 -18.21
C SER A 18 -20.76 -8.45 -17.73
N PHE A 19 -21.09 -7.34 -17.05
CA PHE A 19 -20.12 -6.68 -16.20
C PHE A 19 -19.58 -7.82 -15.34
N PHE A 20 -18.38 -8.28 -15.65
CA PHE A 20 -17.61 -9.04 -14.69
C PHE A 20 -17.51 -8.10 -13.50
N THR A 21 -18.47 -8.23 -12.60
CA THR A 21 -18.36 -7.65 -11.28
C THR A 21 -17.16 -8.39 -10.71
N ILE A 22 -15.98 -7.77 -10.79
CA ILE A 22 -14.82 -8.26 -10.07
C ILE A 22 -15.32 -8.37 -8.64
N PRO A 23 -15.35 -9.58 -8.05
CA PRO A 23 -15.87 -9.73 -6.69
C PRO A 23 -15.22 -8.69 -5.81
N ASN A 24 -16.02 -8.03 -4.98
CA ASN A 24 -15.51 -7.03 -4.04
C ASN A 24 -14.50 -7.73 -3.12
N MET A 25 -13.24 -7.70 -3.52
CA MET A 25 -12.17 -8.52 -2.97
C MET A 25 -11.34 -7.66 -2.04
N LEU A 26 -11.38 -8.01 -0.78
CA LEU A 26 -10.52 -7.37 0.21
C LEU A 26 -9.08 -7.83 0.00
N ILE A 27 -8.19 -6.89 -0.25
CA ILE A 27 -6.77 -7.17 -0.48
C ILE A 27 -5.89 -6.40 0.49
N GLN A 28 -4.68 -6.91 0.63
CA GLN A 28 -3.55 -6.24 1.23
C GLN A 28 -2.49 -6.01 0.14
N LEU A 29 -1.92 -4.81 0.12
CA LEU A 29 -0.76 -4.46 -0.69
C LEU A 29 0.31 -3.88 0.21
N THR A 30 1.51 -4.45 0.18
CA THR A 30 2.69 -3.94 0.89
C THR A 30 3.72 -3.48 -0.12
N TYR A 31 4.19 -2.26 0.01
CA TYR A 31 5.24 -1.72 -0.84
C TYR A 31 6.28 -0.95 -0.02
N ALA A 32 7.48 -0.82 -0.58
CA ALA A 32 8.50 0.10 -0.10
C ALA A 32 8.83 1.13 -1.17
N SER A 33 9.32 2.29 -0.74
CA SER A 33 9.90 3.32 -1.60
C SER A 33 10.93 4.14 -0.83
N ARG A 34 11.91 4.72 -1.53
CA ARG A 34 12.89 5.62 -0.92
C ARG A 34 12.35 7.04 -0.90
N THR A 35 12.70 7.80 0.13
CA THR A 35 12.42 9.24 0.13
C THR A 35 13.26 9.95 -0.93
N SER A 36 12.68 10.91 -1.64
CA SER A 36 13.41 11.71 -2.65
C SER A 36 14.33 12.76 -2.04
N SER A 37 14.06 13.14 -0.78
CA SER A 37 14.83 14.12 -0.01
C SER A 37 14.78 13.75 1.48
N THR A 38 15.57 14.42 2.28
CA THR A 38 15.43 14.32 3.74
C THR A 38 14.09 14.92 4.14
N LEU A 39 13.19 14.08 4.67
CA LEU A 39 11.93 14.54 5.22
C LEU A 39 12.15 15.05 6.65
N VAL A 40 11.57 16.20 6.95
CA VAL A 40 11.50 16.71 8.32
C VAL A 40 10.23 16.15 9.01
N PRO A 41 10.17 16.14 10.35
CA PRO A 41 9.01 15.59 11.09
C PRO A 41 7.65 16.15 10.65
N ASP A 42 7.60 17.44 10.29
CA ASP A 42 6.38 18.08 9.82
C ASP A 42 5.91 17.55 8.48
N ASP A 43 6.81 17.17 7.57
CA ASP A 43 6.46 16.54 6.30
C ASP A 43 5.78 15.19 6.53
N LEU A 44 6.32 14.39 7.45
CA LEU A 44 5.72 13.09 7.79
C LEU A 44 4.32 13.27 8.39
N LYS A 45 4.14 14.24 9.27
CA LYS A 45 2.85 14.56 9.85
C LYS A 45 1.84 15.01 8.78
N ALA A 46 2.26 15.86 7.86
CA ALA A 46 1.41 16.30 6.74
C ALA A 46 1.02 15.12 5.83
N ILE A 47 1.95 14.22 5.52
CA ILE A 47 1.69 12.99 4.77
C ILE A 47 0.64 12.14 5.51
N LEU A 48 0.81 11.94 6.81
CA LEU A 48 -0.09 11.13 7.61
C LEU A 48 -1.52 11.69 7.63
N VAL A 49 -1.67 12.98 7.91
CA VAL A 49 -2.98 13.67 7.92
C VAL A 49 -3.67 13.58 6.56
N ALA A 50 -2.94 13.83 5.48
CA ALA A 50 -3.48 13.72 4.12
C ALA A 50 -3.90 12.28 3.80
N SER A 51 -3.09 11.30 4.18
CA SER A 51 -3.36 9.88 3.99
C SER A 51 -4.60 9.44 4.78
N GLN A 52 -4.72 9.80 6.04
CA GLN A 52 -5.88 9.50 6.88
C GLN A 52 -7.18 10.01 6.25
N ARG A 53 -7.19 11.28 5.85
CA ARG A 53 -8.37 11.90 5.22
C ARG A 53 -8.74 11.23 3.91
N ASN A 54 -7.77 10.95 3.05
CA ASN A 54 -8.00 10.40 1.72
C ASN A 54 -8.40 8.92 1.79
N ASN A 55 -7.74 8.15 2.62
CA ASN A 55 -7.99 6.72 2.80
C ASN A 55 -9.38 6.46 3.40
N ASN A 56 -9.77 7.28 4.39
CA ASN A 56 -11.10 7.17 5.00
C ASN A 56 -12.22 7.32 3.96
N ARG A 57 -12.05 8.22 2.99
CA ARG A 57 -13.05 8.47 1.93
C ARG A 57 -13.26 7.28 1.00
N VAL A 58 -12.25 6.45 0.82
CA VAL A 58 -12.27 5.31 -0.13
C VAL A 58 -12.25 3.96 0.59
N GLY A 59 -12.40 3.96 1.91
CA GLY A 59 -12.46 2.73 2.70
C GLY A 59 -11.13 1.96 2.71
N VAL A 60 -9.99 2.64 2.60
CA VAL A 60 -8.66 2.03 2.74
C VAL A 60 -8.16 2.24 4.17
N THR A 61 -7.51 1.22 4.73
CA THR A 61 -6.82 1.27 6.02
C THR A 61 -5.37 0.86 5.84
N GLY A 62 -4.50 1.13 6.81
CA GLY A 62 -3.11 0.71 6.66
C GLY A 62 -2.17 1.27 7.72
N ALA A 63 -0.89 0.93 7.57
CA ALA A 63 0.19 1.39 8.41
C ALA A 63 1.37 1.88 7.58
N LEU A 64 2.00 2.94 8.04
CA LEU A 64 3.16 3.57 7.43
C LEU A 64 4.34 3.54 8.40
N CYS A 65 5.45 3.01 7.94
CA CYS A 65 6.73 3.03 8.63
C CYS A 65 7.71 3.88 7.81
N LEU A 66 8.45 4.75 8.47
CA LEU A 66 9.56 5.48 7.87
C LEU A 66 10.83 5.21 8.68
N ALA A 67 11.80 4.55 8.07
CA ALA A 67 13.08 4.26 8.70
C ALA A 67 14.20 4.32 7.65
N ASN A 68 15.32 4.93 7.99
CA ASN A 68 16.50 5.02 7.12
C ASN A 68 16.22 5.62 5.72
N GLY A 69 15.28 6.58 5.63
CA GLY A 69 14.89 7.16 4.35
C GLY A 69 14.07 6.21 3.45
N ILE A 70 13.49 5.16 4.02
CA ILE A 70 12.66 4.19 3.33
C ILE A 70 11.26 4.21 3.94
N PHE A 71 10.26 4.44 3.10
CA PHE A 71 8.87 4.17 3.41
C PHE A 71 8.59 2.67 3.25
N LEU A 72 7.98 2.08 4.25
CA LEU A 72 7.33 0.77 4.15
C LEU A 72 5.86 0.97 4.53
N GLN A 73 4.96 0.67 3.62
CA GLN A 73 3.53 0.87 3.82
C GLN A 73 2.74 -0.39 3.47
N GLN A 74 1.77 -0.72 4.32
CA GLN A 74 0.76 -1.71 4.03
C GLN A 74 -0.60 -1.02 3.90
N LEU A 75 -1.32 -1.34 2.83
CA LEU A 75 -2.65 -0.83 2.52
C LEU A 75 -3.62 -2.01 2.47
N GLU A 76 -4.80 -1.84 3.08
CA GLU A 76 -5.89 -2.84 3.07
C GLU A 76 -7.18 -2.19 2.62
N GLY A 77 -7.90 -2.86 1.72
CA GLY A 77 -9.14 -2.32 1.20
C GLY A 77 -9.67 -3.09 0.00
N ASP A 78 -10.72 -2.55 -0.61
CA ASP A 78 -11.15 -3.02 -1.91
C ASP A 78 -10.02 -2.95 -2.93
N ARG A 79 -9.88 -3.97 -3.77
CA ARG A 79 -8.82 -4.07 -4.77
C ARG A 79 -8.71 -2.82 -5.63
N SER A 80 -9.84 -2.30 -6.11
CA SER A 80 -9.87 -1.12 -6.98
C SER A 80 -9.43 0.13 -6.23
N ALA A 81 -9.91 0.32 -4.99
CA ALA A 81 -9.56 1.46 -4.16
C ALA A 81 -8.07 1.49 -3.82
N VAL A 82 -7.51 0.33 -3.42
CA VAL A 82 -6.07 0.20 -3.11
C VAL A 82 -5.23 0.42 -4.37
N SER A 83 -5.64 -0.13 -5.52
CA SER A 83 -4.91 0.06 -6.79
C SER A 83 -4.87 1.53 -7.21
N VAL A 84 -6.00 2.23 -7.16
CA VAL A 84 -6.06 3.66 -7.49
C VAL A 84 -5.21 4.49 -6.53
N LEU A 85 -5.26 4.17 -5.23
CA LEU A 85 -4.43 4.85 -4.23
C LEU A 85 -2.95 4.63 -4.49
N TYR A 86 -2.53 3.38 -4.76
CA TYR A 86 -1.14 3.06 -5.04
C TYR A 86 -0.62 3.79 -6.29
N HIS A 87 -1.42 3.85 -7.37
CA HIS A 87 -1.05 4.64 -8.55
C HIS A 87 -0.83 6.12 -8.25
N ARG A 88 -1.63 6.71 -7.37
CA ARG A 88 -1.42 8.12 -6.94
C ARG A 88 -0.12 8.27 -6.15
N ILE A 89 0.22 7.31 -5.30
CA ILE A 89 1.48 7.31 -4.56
C ILE A 89 2.68 7.23 -5.50
N LEU A 90 2.59 6.42 -6.57
CA LEU A 90 3.66 6.33 -7.58
C LEU A 90 3.91 7.66 -8.32
N LEU A 91 2.92 8.52 -8.41
CA LEU A 91 3.04 9.85 -9.04
C LEU A 91 3.54 10.93 -8.07
N ASP A 92 3.65 10.62 -6.78
CA ASP A 92 4.13 11.57 -5.78
C ASP A 92 5.66 11.69 -5.83
N PRO A 93 6.22 12.87 -6.10
CA PRO A 93 7.66 13.06 -6.27
C PRO A 93 8.47 12.81 -4.99
N ARG A 94 7.82 12.64 -3.85
CA ARG A 94 8.48 12.26 -2.59
C ARG A 94 8.92 10.81 -2.55
N HIS A 95 8.39 9.96 -3.45
CA HIS A 95 8.69 8.54 -3.54
C HIS A 95 9.61 8.24 -4.72
N ARG A 96 10.69 7.49 -4.47
CA ARG A 96 11.60 6.95 -5.49
C ARG A 96 11.73 5.44 -5.31
N ASP A 97 12.08 4.75 -6.39
CA ASP A 97 12.34 3.31 -6.41
C ASP A 97 11.21 2.48 -5.77
N PRO A 98 9.94 2.73 -6.11
CA PRO A 98 8.83 2.00 -5.51
C PRO A 98 8.86 0.54 -5.94
N ALA A 99 8.64 -0.38 -4.98
CA ALA A 99 8.56 -1.80 -5.23
C ALA A 99 7.40 -2.41 -4.43
N ILE A 100 6.54 -3.18 -5.09
CA ILE A 100 5.56 -4.03 -4.41
C ILE A 100 6.32 -5.21 -3.82
N LEU A 101 6.18 -5.41 -2.53
CA LEU A 101 6.86 -6.47 -1.78
C LEU A 101 5.93 -7.64 -1.44
N ASP A 102 4.64 -7.36 -1.27
CA ASP A 102 3.59 -8.37 -1.05
C ASP A 102 2.24 -7.88 -1.57
N PHE A 103 1.49 -8.80 -2.15
CA PHE A 103 0.12 -8.56 -2.60
C PHE A 103 -0.68 -9.84 -2.39
N SER A 104 -1.78 -9.76 -1.62
CA SER A 104 -2.62 -10.92 -1.35
C SER A 104 -4.06 -10.54 -1.07
N GLU A 105 -4.97 -11.48 -1.32
CA GLU A 105 -6.31 -11.45 -0.77
C GLU A 105 -6.26 -11.70 0.73
N ILE A 106 -7.09 -10.99 1.49
CA ILE A 106 -7.20 -11.14 2.94
C ILE A 106 -8.65 -11.35 3.35
N PRO A 107 -8.91 -12.23 4.34
CA PRO A 107 -10.27 -12.48 4.82
C PRO A 107 -10.81 -11.33 5.68
N SER A 108 -9.94 -10.56 6.30
CA SER A 108 -10.28 -9.45 7.18
C SER A 108 -9.14 -8.44 7.27
N ARG A 109 -9.48 -7.20 7.67
CA ARG A 109 -8.48 -6.15 7.91
C ARG A 109 -7.74 -6.36 9.21
N LYS A 110 -6.48 -6.03 9.20
CA LYS A 110 -5.63 -5.91 10.39
C LYS A 110 -5.76 -4.53 11.03
N PHE A 111 -5.77 -3.48 10.18
CA PHE A 111 -5.82 -2.09 10.63
C PHE A 111 -7.28 -1.60 10.65
N THR A 112 -8.00 -1.88 11.75
CA THR A 112 -9.42 -1.52 11.89
C THR A 112 -9.65 -0.22 12.67
N GLN A 113 -8.63 0.26 13.39
CA GLN A 113 -8.76 1.40 14.30
C GLN A 113 -8.49 2.75 13.62
N TRP A 114 -7.83 2.74 12.47
CA TRP A 114 -7.46 3.96 11.73
C TRP A 114 -7.35 3.73 10.24
N SER A 115 -7.57 4.79 9.48
CA SER A 115 -7.39 4.77 8.02
C SER A 115 -5.92 4.84 7.59
N MET A 116 -5.02 5.36 8.46
CA MET A 116 -3.56 5.28 8.32
C MET A 116 -2.92 5.52 9.67
N GLY A 117 -2.27 4.48 10.22
CA GLY A 117 -1.37 4.59 11.37
C GLY A 117 0.06 4.88 10.91
N SER A 118 0.84 5.56 11.72
CA SER A 118 2.28 5.70 11.50
C SER A 118 3.05 5.33 12.76
N LEU A 119 4.12 4.56 12.59
CA LEU A 119 5.01 4.28 13.70
C LEU A 119 5.67 5.58 14.17
N SER A 120 5.88 5.69 15.49
CA SER A 120 6.64 6.78 16.08
C SER A 120 8.12 6.72 15.61
N SER A 121 9.06 7.20 16.37
CA SER A 121 10.47 7.21 15.96
C SER A 121 11.02 5.79 15.73
N LEU A 122 12.05 5.69 14.88
CA LEU A 122 12.87 4.48 14.73
C LEU A 122 13.45 4.02 16.08
N GLU A 123 13.83 4.96 16.94
CA GLU A 123 14.40 4.66 18.25
C GLU A 123 13.39 3.95 19.15
N SER A 124 12.16 4.47 19.23
CA SER A 124 11.08 3.87 20.03
C SER A 124 10.70 2.46 19.60
N ASN A 125 10.93 2.13 18.33
CA ASN A 125 10.57 0.84 17.74
C ASN A 125 11.80 0.01 17.31
N ARG A 126 13.01 0.41 17.77
CA ARG A 126 14.28 -0.18 17.34
C ARG A 126 14.33 -1.70 17.47
N ALA A 127 13.86 -2.24 18.58
CA ALA A 127 13.89 -3.67 18.84
C ALA A 127 13.06 -4.45 17.79
N ILE A 128 11.90 -3.91 17.40
CA ILE A 128 11.05 -4.51 16.39
C ILE A 128 11.74 -4.46 15.02
N TYR A 129 12.28 -3.31 14.61
CA TYR A 129 12.98 -3.20 13.34
C TYR A 129 14.16 -4.17 13.24
N LEU A 130 14.99 -4.27 14.30
CA LEU A 130 16.14 -5.18 14.33
C LEU A 130 15.75 -6.65 14.29
N LYS A 131 14.66 -7.03 14.95
CA LYS A 131 14.16 -8.40 14.96
C LYS A 131 13.89 -8.93 13.55
N TYR A 132 13.45 -8.08 12.64
CA TYR A 132 13.10 -8.45 11.27
C TYR A 132 14.14 -8.02 10.23
N SER A 133 15.25 -7.41 10.65
CA SER A 133 16.33 -7.00 9.76
C SER A 133 17.39 -8.07 9.63
N ARG A 134 17.92 -8.27 8.43
CA ARG A 134 19.05 -9.17 8.16
C ARG A 134 20.39 -8.59 8.62
N SER A 135 20.44 -7.28 8.87
CA SER A 135 21.63 -6.52 9.27
C SER A 135 21.27 -5.55 10.39
N ALA A 136 22.22 -4.74 10.85
CA ALA A 136 21.99 -3.67 11.80
C ALA A 136 21.09 -2.52 11.26
N SER A 137 20.79 -2.53 9.96
CA SER A 137 19.96 -1.54 9.28
C SER A 137 18.68 -2.17 8.77
N PHE A 138 17.55 -1.51 9.02
CA PHE A 138 16.26 -1.90 8.48
C PHE A 138 16.21 -1.64 6.96
N ASP A 139 16.02 -2.71 6.18
CA ASP A 139 15.85 -2.64 4.74
C ASP A 139 14.73 -3.59 4.28
N PRO A 140 13.50 -3.08 4.08
CA PRO A 140 12.36 -3.90 3.69
C PRO A 140 12.47 -4.50 2.28
N TYR A 141 13.30 -3.95 1.40
CA TYR A 141 13.53 -4.55 0.07
C TYR A 141 14.17 -5.94 0.13
N THR A 142 14.78 -6.30 1.26
CA THR A 142 15.39 -7.62 1.49
C THR A 142 14.49 -8.59 2.22
N MET A 143 13.29 -8.17 2.61
CA MET A 143 12.34 -9.00 3.35
C MET A 143 11.51 -9.89 2.42
N SER A 144 11.26 -11.13 2.85
CA SER A 144 10.28 -11.99 2.19
C SER A 144 8.84 -11.54 2.55
N PRO A 145 7.83 -11.90 1.74
CA PRO A 145 6.43 -11.65 2.10
C PRO A 145 6.05 -12.22 3.48
N THR A 146 6.56 -13.40 3.85
CA THR A 146 6.35 -14.01 5.17
C THR A 146 6.93 -13.13 6.28
N THR A 147 8.15 -12.63 6.10
CA THR A 147 8.80 -11.74 7.07
C THR A 147 8.04 -10.43 7.22
N LEU A 148 7.58 -9.84 6.10
CA LEU A 148 6.78 -8.61 6.11
C LEU A 148 5.47 -8.78 6.86
N ARG A 149 4.76 -9.88 6.63
CA ARG A 149 3.51 -10.18 7.35
C ARG A 149 3.73 -10.30 8.85
N ALA A 150 4.77 -11.04 9.27
CA ALA A 150 5.14 -11.17 10.67
C ALA A 150 5.56 -9.84 11.31
N PHE A 151 6.27 -8.99 10.56
CA PHE A 151 6.61 -7.63 11.00
C PHE A 151 5.34 -6.78 11.24
N PHE A 152 4.40 -6.76 10.28
CA PHE A 152 3.15 -6.02 10.44
C PHE A 152 2.25 -6.59 11.54
N ASP A 153 2.28 -7.90 11.80
CA ASP A 153 1.59 -8.50 12.94
C ASP A 153 2.18 -8.04 14.26
N GLU A 154 3.50 -8.00 14.36
CA GLU A 154 4.19 -7.53 15.57
C GLU A 154 3.92 -6.07 15.87
N ILE A 155 4.03 -5.19 14.87
CA ILE A 155 3.84 -3.75 15.10
C ILE A 155 2.43 -3.41 15.55
N MET A 156 1.42 -4.16 15.14
CA MET A 156 0.05 -3.96 15.60
C MET A 156 -0.12 -4.09 17.11
N HIS A 157 0.65 -4.99 17.73
CA HIS A 157 0.51 -5.32 19.14
C HIS A 157 1.53 -4.61 20.04
N ASN A 158 2.73 -4.36 19.51
CA ASN A 158 3.89 -4.02 20.33
C ASN A 158 4.55 -2.69 19.95
N ALA A 159 4.16 -2.04 18.86
CA ALA A 159 4.81 -0.82 18.43
C ALA A 159 4.28 0.43 19.14
N ALA A 160 5.15 1.43 19.25
CA ALA A 160 4.77 2.79 19.59
C ALA A 160 4.30 3.53 18.32
N TRP A 161 3.07 4.02 18.36
CA TRP A 161 2.45 4.75 17.26
C TRP A 161 2.54 6.26 17.48
N LEU A 162 2.53 7.02 16.38
CA LEU A 162 2.34 8.47 16.46
C LEU A 162 0.90 8.76 16.91
N ALA A 163 0.78 9.62 17.92
CA ALA A 163 -0.49 10.11 18.45
C ALA A 163 -1.14 11.14 17.50
#